data_e2ed6ec446e46f825853f17a2056215b
#
_entry.id   e2ed6ec446e46f825853f17a2056215b
#
_cell.length_a   1.000
_cell.length_b   1.000
_cell.length_c   1.000
_cell.angle_alpha   90.00
_cell.angle_beta   90.00
_cell.angle_gamma   90.00
#
_symmetry.space_group_name_H-M   'P 1'
#
loop_
_entity.id
_entity.type
_entity.pdbx_description
1 polymer ?
#
loop_
_entity_poly.entity_id
_entity_poly.type
_entity_poly.pdbx_seq_one_letter_code
_entity_poly.pdbx_strand_id
1 'polypeptide(L)'
;MLFSLLHLQVKWITFHSGYDFGYLLKLLTCTALPQNEAEFFGILGLHFPCIFDMKYLMRFTDNLHGGLSKLAEQLDVERIGPQHQAGSDSLLTACTFFKLRQTHFGHDCMDKHAGVLYGLGSDAESEA
;
A
#
# COMPACT_ATOMS: atom_id res chain seq x y z
N MET A 1 25.51 -7.08 2.28
CA MET A 1 25.46 -6.55 0.91
C MET A 1 24.37 -7.19 0.04
N LEU A 2 24.19 -8.51 0.09
CA LEU A 2 23.13 -9.20 -0.66
C LEU A 2 21.71 -8.81 -0.19
N PHE A 3 21.53 -8.59 1.10
CA PHE A 3 20.25 -8.14 1.68
C PHE A 3 19.78 -6.78 1.16
N SER A 4 20.70 -5.86 0.91
CA SER A 4 20.39 -4.51 0.42
C SER A 4 19.87 -4.52 -1.03
N LEU A 5 20.44 -5.38 -1.88
CA LEU A 5 20.03 -5.49 -3.29
C LEU A 5 18.67 -6.18 -3.44
N LEU A 6 18.39 -7.20 -2.64
CA LEU A 6 17.07 -7.86 -2.60
C LEU A 6 15.99 -6.92 -2.09
N HIS A 7 16.33 -6.06 -1.12
CA HIS A 7 15.41 -5.10 -0.52
C HIS A 7 14.92 -4.03 -1.53
N LEU A 8 15.80 -3.58 -2.43
CA LEU A 8 15.46 -2.62 -3.47
C LEU A 8 14.55 -3.18 -4.58
N GLN A 9 14.47 -4.50 -4.71
CA GLN A 9 13.65 -5.15 -5.73
C GLN A 9 12.26 -5.54 -5.24
N VAL A 10 12.02 -5.53 -3.93
CA VAL A 10 10.72 -5.90 -3.35
C VAL A 10 9.78 -4.71 -3.41
N LYS A 11 8.63 -4.91 -4.02
CA LYS A 11 7.50 -3.97 -4.01
C LYS A 11 6.44 -4.46 -3.05
N TRP A 12 6.06 -3.60 -2.13
CA TRP A 12 5.02 -3.88 -1.14
C TRP A 12 3.69 -3.37 -1.65
N ILE A 13 2.73 -4.26 -1.77
CA ILE A 13 1.38 -3.95 -2.21
C ILE A 13 0.45 -4.07 -1.04
N THR A 14 -0.27 -3.02 -0.74
CA THR A 14 -1.10 -2.91 0.45
C THR A 14 -2.45 -2.25 0.15
N PHE A 15 -3.34 -2.33 1.11
CA PHE A 15 -4.60 -1.59 1.08
C PHE A 15 -4.81 -0.90 2.44
N HIS A 16 -4.70 0.44 2.47
CA HIS A 16 -4.88 1.26 3.66
C HIS A 16 -3.98 0.82 4.83
N SER A 17 -2.69 0.85 4.62
CA SER A 17 -1.70 0.17 5.46
C SER A 17 -0.95 1.06 6.46
N GLY A 18 -1.40 2.28 6.71
CA GLY A 18 -0.72 3.20 7.63
C GLY A 18 -0.49 2.61 9.02
N TYR A 19 -1.51 2.04 9.63
CA TYR A 19 -1.39 1.38 10.93
C TYR A 19 -0.52 0.13 10.90
N ASP A 20 -0.66 -0.69 9.86
CA ASP A 20 0.12 -1.93 9.69
C ASP A 20 1.61 -1.64 9.65
N PHE A 21 2.04 -0.66 8.86
CA PHE A 21 3.44 -0.25 8.81
C PHE A 21 3.91 0.44 10.09
N GLY A 22 3.04 1.19 10.77
CA GLY A 22 3.36 1.75 12.08
C GLY A 22 3.73 0.66 13.09
N TYR A 23 2.90 -0.36 13.23
CA TYR A 23 3.18 -1.48 14.11
C TYR A 23 4.40 -2.28 13.67
N LEU A 24 4.54 -2.54 12.37
CA LEU A 24 5.67 -3.29 11.84
C LEU A 24 7.00 -2.57 12.07
N LEU A 25 7.07 -1.26 11.85
CA LEU A 25 8.27 -0.47 12.14
C LEU A 25 8.61 -0.49 13.63
N LYS A 26 7.62 -0.37 14.50
CA LYS A 26 7.82 -0.46 15.94
C LYS A 26 8.43 -1.80 16.35
N LEU A 27 7.98 -2.89 15.75
CA LEU A 27 8.53 -4.22 15.98
C LEU A 27 9.97 -4.35 15.45
N LEU A 28 10.23 -3.87 14.24
CA LEU A 28 11.54 -4.00 13.59
C LEU A 28 12.62 -3.14 14.25
N THR A 29 12.26 -1.94 14.69
CA THR A 29 13.20 -1.01 15.32
C THR A 29 13.33 -1.19 16.82
N CYS A 30 12.39 -1.89 17.45
CA CYS A 30 12.30 -2.05 18.92
C CYS A 30 12.29 -0.71 19.67
N THR A 31 11.81 0.36 19.03
CA THR A 31 11.75 1.71 19.60
C THR A 31 10.36 2.31 19.40
N ALA A 32 10.07 3.39 20.13
CA ALA A 32 8.86 4.17 19.90
C ALA A 32 8.88 4.79 18.48
N LEU A 33 7.71 4.93 17.87
CA LEU A 33 7.60 5.61 16.58
C LEU A 33 7.95 7.09 16.71
N PRO A 34 8.51 7.71 15.66
CA PRO A 34 8.72 9.15 15.61
C PRO A 34 7.43 9.93 15.86
N GLN A 35 7.55 11.12 16.45
CA GLN A 35 6.40 11.97 16.73
C GLN A 35 5.92 12.78 15.52
N ASN A 36 6.75 12.92 14.51
CA ASN A 36 6.36 13.60 13.28
C ASN A 36 6.38 12.66 12.07
N GLU A 37 5.55 12.97 11.10
CA GLU A 37 5.38 12.15 9.90
C GLU A 37 6.63 12.11 9.01
N ALA A 38 7.38 13.19 8.89
CA ALA A 38 8.57 13.24 8.06
C ALA A 38 9.63 12.23 8.51
N GLU A 39 9.87 12.16 9.83
CA GLU A 39 10.78 11.15 10.40
C GLU A 39 10.23 9.73 10.23
N PHE A 40 8.93 9.54 10.42
CA PHE A 40 8.27 8.25 10.18
C PHE A 40 8.49 7.76 8.75
N PHE A 41 8.19 8.59 7.76
CA PHE A 41 8.40 8.25 6.35
C PHE A 41 9.88 8.06 5.99
N GLY A 42 10.79 8.79 6.64
CA GLY A 42 12.23 8.57 6.51
C GLY A 42 12.65 7.16 6.92
N ILE A 43 12.19 6.69 8.08
CA ILE A 43 12.46 5.33 8.58
C ILE A 43 11.74 4.29 7.73
N LEU A 44 10.49 4.55 7.38
CA LEU A 44 9.70 3.67 6.51
C LEU A 44 10.41 3.40 5.18
N GLY A 45 10.91 4.44 4.53
CA GLY A 45 11.60 4.33 3.25
C GLY A 45 12.93 3.57 3.33
N LEU A 46 13.59 3.53 4.48
CA LEU A 46 14.78 2.72 4.69
C LEU A 46 14.47 1.23 4.73
N HIS A 47 13.34 0.84 5.34
CA HIS A 47 12.93 -0.56 5.48
C HIS A 47 12.08 -1.04 4.31
N PHE A 48 11.23 -0.17 3.78
CA PHE A 48 10.27 -0.47 2.71
C PHE A 48 10.35 0.59 1.62
N PRO A 49 11.36 0.54 0.75
CA PRO A 49 11.63 1.62 -0.22
C PRO A 49 10.59 1.76 -1.32
N CYS A 50 9.77 0.74 -1.56
CA CYS A 50 8.73 0.79 -2.57
C CYS A 50 7.42 0.19 -2.05
N ILE A 51 6.49 1.06 -1.67
CA ILE A 51 5.15 0.69 -1.21
C ILE A 51 4.12 1.28 -2.16
N PHE A 52 3.14 0.47 -2.57
CA PHE A 52 1.93 0.92 -3.24
C PHE A 52 0.72 0.66 -2.34
N ASP A 53 0.08 1.72 -1.88
CA ASP A 53 -1.16 1.63 -1.14
C ASP A 53 -2.35 1.82 -2.10
N MET A 54 -3.09 0.75 -2.34
CA MET A 54 -4.21 0.79 -3.29
C MET A 54 -5.30 1.78 -2.89
N LYS A 55 -5.55 1.97 -1.59
CA LYS A 55 -6.54 2.97 -1.14
C LYS A 55 -6.15 4.38 -1.58
N TYR A 56 -4.86 4.69 -1.55
CA TYR A 56 -4.34 5.94 -2.12
C TYR A 56 -4.46 5.97 -3.65
N LEU A 57 -4.11 4.88 -4.32
CA LEU A 57 -4.18 4.80 -5.79
C LEU A 57 -5.60 5.01 -6.34
N MET A 58 -6.62 4.62 -5.58
CA MET A 58 -8.03 4.81 -5.96
C MET A 58 -8.40 6.28 -6.19
N ARG A 59 -7.66 7.24 -5.62
CA ARG A 59 -7.89 8.67 -5.86
C ARG A 59 -7.66 9.12 -7.29
N PHE A 60 -6.85 8.37 -8.03
CA PHE A 60 -6.52 8.65 -9.44
C PHE A 60 -7.44 7.90 -10.41
N THR A 61 -8.55 7.37 -9.91
CA THR A 61 -9.58 6.65 -10.68
C THR A 61 -10.93 7.29 -10.44
N ASP A 62 -11.74 7.44 -11.50
CA ASP A 62 -12.98 8.22 -11.41
C ASP A 62 -14.12 7.51 -10.66
N ASN A 63 -14.15 6.17 -10.68
CA ASN A 63 -15.32 5.40 -10.24
C ASN A 63 -15.05 4.35 -9.14
N LEU A 64 -13.80 4.22 -8.69
CA LEU A 64 -13.44 3.21 -7.68
C LEU A 64 -13.50 3.80 -6.28
N HIS A 65 -14.19 3.12 -5.37
CA HIS A 65 -14.37 3.58 -3.99
C HIS A 65 -14.64 2.42 -3.03
N GLY A 66 -14.52 2.69 -1.76
CA GLY A 66 -14.81 1.73 -0.69
C GLY A 66 -13.60 0.99 -0.16
N GLY A 67 -13.83 -0.15 0.47
CA GLY A 67 -12.81 -1.05 1.00
C GLY A 67 -12.30 -2.06 -0.02
N LEU A 68 -11.40 -2.93 0.42
CA LEU A 68 -10.77 -3.94 -0.45
C LEU A 68 -11.80 -4.84 -1.16
N SER A 69 -12.77 -5.37 -0.43
CA SER A 69 -13.80 -6.25 -1.02
C SER A 69 -14.63 -5.52 -2.07
N LYS A 70 -14.96 -4.26 -1.81
CA LYS A 70 -15.70 -3.42 -2.76
C LYS A 70 -14.90 -3.12 -4.02
N LEU A 71 -13.62 -2.80 -3.84
CA LEU A 71 -12.70 -2.57 -4.96
C LEU A 71 -12.55 -3.83 -5.82
N ALA A 72 -12.35 -4.99 -5.18
CA ALA A 72 -12.27 -6.27 -5.89
C ALA A 72 -13.52 -6.55 -6.71
N GLU A 73 -14.71 -6.35 -6.13
CA GLU A 73 -16.00 -6.49 -6.81
C GLU A 73 -16.09 -5.55 -8.03
N GLN A 74 -15.72 -4.28 -7.88
CA GLN A 74 -15.75 -3.30 -8.97
C GLN A 74 -14.77 -3.64 -10.11
N LEU A 75 -13.73 -4.39 -9.83
CA LEU A 75 -12.73 -4.85 -10.80
C LEU A 75 -12.94 -6.29 -11.29
N ASP A 76 -14.05 -6.92 -10.94
CA ASP A 76 -14.35 -8.32 -11.27
C ASP A 76 -13.26 -9.29 -10.79
N VAL A 77 -12.76 -9.07 -9.58
CA VAL A 77 -11.79 -9.96 -8.93
C VAL A 77 -12.48 -10.78 -7.86
N GLU A 78 -12.48 -12.10 -8.04
CA GLU A 78 -13.11 -13.03 -7.11
C GLU A 78 -12.21 -13.30 -5.90
N ARG A 79 -12.81 -13.30 -4.70
CA ARG A 79 -12.13 -13.68 -3.47
C ARG A 79 -12.02 -15.20 -3.36
N ILE A 80 -10.84 -15.67 -3.04
CA ILE A 80 -10.58 -17.07 -2.70
C ILE A 80 -10.36 -17.17 -1.19
N GLY A 81 -11.24 -17.88 -0.50
CA GLY A 81 -11.21 -18.03 0.95
C GLY A 81 -12.03 -16.99 1.71
N PRO A 82 -12.18 -17.15 3.03
CA PRO A 82 -12.99 -16.26 3.86
C PRO A 82 -12.31 -14.90 4.12
N GLN A 83 -13.13 -13.88 4.39
CA GLN A 83 -12.67 -12.57 4.80
C GLN A 83 -11.96 -12.61 6.17
N HIS A 84 -11.12 -11.63 6.42
CA HIS A 84 -10.38 -11.47 7.68
C HIS A 84 -9.42 -12.63 7.99
N GLN A 85 -8.94 -13.28 6.97
CA GLN A 85 -7.85 -14.23 7.06
C GLN A 85 -6.66 -13.72 6.22
N ALA A 86 -5.47 -13.69 6.83
CA ALA A 86 -4.29 -13.08 6.25
C ALA A 86 -3.96 -13.57 4.83
N GLY A 87 -4.03 -14.88 4.61
CA GLY A 87 -3.78 -15.47 3.29
C GLY A 87 -4.80 -15.05 2.24
N SER A 88 -6.08 -15.12 2.57
CA SER A 88 -7.18 -14.72 1.68
C SER A 88 -7.13 -13.23 1.36
N ASP A 89 -6.93 -12.39 2.37
CA ASP A 89 -6.86 -10.93 2.19
C ASP A 89 -5.61 -10.52 1.39
N SER A 90 -4.46 -11.16 1.63
CA SER A 90 -3.23 -10.91 0.87
C SER A 90 -3.36 -11.31 -0.59
N LEU A 91 -3.94 -12.47 -0.86
CA LEU A 91 -4.18 -12.92 -2.23
C LEU A 91 -5.14 -11.98 -2.97
N LEU A 92 -6.23 -11.59 -2.32
CA LEU A 92 -7.18 -10.64 -2.89
C LEU A 92 -6.52 -9.29 -3.16
N THR A 93 -5.69 -8.79 -2.25
CA THR A 93 -4.93 -7.56 -2.40
C THR A 93 -4.03 -7.62 -3.63
N ALA A 94 -3.27 -8.69 -3.79
CA ALA A 94 -2.37 -8.87 -4.94
C ALA A 94 -3.14 -8.94 -6.27
N CYS A 95 -4.16 -9.78 -6.36
CA CYS A 95 -4.98 -9.92 -7.57
C CYS A 95 -5.67 -8.62 -7.96
N THR A 96 -6.23 -7.92 -6.98
CA THR A 96 -6.88 -6.63 -7.17
C THR A 96 -5.91 -5.55 -7.65
N PHE A 97 -4.69 -5.52 -7.10
CA PHE A 97 -3.65 -4.59 -7.55
C PHE A 97 -3.28 -4.81 -9.03
N PHE A 98 -3.05 -6.04 -9.43
CA PHE A 98 -2.71 -6.32 -10.84
C PHE A 98 -3.85 -5.94 -11.79
N LYS A 99 -5.08 -6.20 -11.37
CA LYS A 99 -6.26 -5.80 -12.16
C LYS A 99 -6.39 -4.28 -12.24
N LEU A 100 -6.24 -3.58 -11.11
CA LEU A 100 -6.25 -2.11 -11.04
C LEU A 100 -5.19 -1.51 -11.95
N ARG A 101 -3.96 -2.01 -11.88
CA ARG A 101 -2.86 -1.56 -12.72
C ARG A 101 -3.18 -1.74 -14.20
N GLN A 102 -3.68 -2.91 -14.58
CA GLN A 102 -3.99 -3.23 -15.98
C GLN A 102 -5.10 -2.35 -16.55
N THR A 103 -6.15 -2.09 -15.77
CA THR A 103 -7.37 -1.45 -16.25
C THR A 103 -7.36 0.07 -16.15
N HIS A 104 -6.69 0.65 -15.14
CA HIS A 104 -6.74 2.08 -14.84
C HIS A 104 -5.41 2.81 -14.98
N PHE A 105 -4.28 2.12 -14.89
CA PHE A 105 -2.96 2.74 -15.01
C PHE A 105 -2.23 2.37 -16.31
N GLY A 106 -2.62 1.29 -16.97
CA GLY A 106 -2.10 0.89 -18.27
C GLY A 106 -0.57 0.82 -18.33
N HIS A 107 0.02 1.57 -19.26
CA HIS A 107 1.47 1.68 -19.42
C HIS A 107 2.09 2.82 -18.60
N ASP A 108 1.30 3.57 -17.86
CA ASP A 108 1.81 4.65 -17.01
C ASP A 108 2.72 4.10 -15.93
N CYS A 109 3.81 4.82 -15.67
CA CYS A 109 4.70 4.48 -14.59
C CYS A 109 4.02 4.76 -13.24
N MET A 110 3.72 3.69 -12.50
CA MET A 110 3.12 3.82 -11.16
C MET A 110 4.13 4.29 -10.11
N ASP A 111 5.42 4.33 -10.44
CA ASP A 111 6.49 4.65 -9.47
C ASP A 111 6.33 6.04 -8.85
N LYS A 112 5.70 6.98 -9.56
CA LYS A 112 5.35 8.31 -9.03
C LYS A 112 4.36 8.27 -7.85
N HIS A 113 3.64 7.18 -7.67
CA HIS A 113 2.69 6.98 -6.57
C HIS A 113 3.24 6.11 -5.44
N ALA A 114 4.49 5.67 -5.54
CA ALA A 114 5.13 4.85 -4.52
C ALA A 114 5.43 5.67 -3.25
N GLY A 115 5.39 5.00 -2.11
CA GLY A 115 5.79 5.59 -0.83
C GLY A 115 4.75 6.48 -0.16
N VAL A 116 3.55 6.59 -0.70
CA VAL A 116 2.43 7.34 -0.11
C VAL A 116 1.46 6.38 0.54
N LEU A 117 1.11 6.64 1.80
CA LEU A 117 0.10 5.89 2.55
C LEU A 117 -1.18 6.71 2.67
N TYR A 118 -2.32 6.07 2.42
CA TYR A 118 -3.62 6.73 2.52
C TYR A 118 -3.84 7.37 3.89
N GLY A 119 -4.20 8.65 3.90
CA GLY A 119 -4.52 9.40 5.10
C GLY A 119 -3.31 9.88 5.92
N LEU A 120 -2.09 9.74 5.40
CA LEU A 120 -0.86 10.16 6.08
C LEU A 120 0.03 11.01 5.17
N GLY A 121 0.81 11.90 5.76
CA GLY A 121 1.76 12.75 5.03
C GLY A 121 1.04 13.69 4.05
N SER A 122 1.58 13.81 2.85
CA SER A 122 1.01 14.64 1.79
C SER A 122 -0.40 14.23 1.38
N ASP A 123 -0.78 13.00 1.65
CA ASP A 123 -2.13 12.51 1.38
C ASP A 123 -3.17 13.11 2.34
N ALA A 124 -2.82 13.27 3.62
CA ALA A 124 -3.69 13.91 4.60
C ALA A 124 -3.92 15.40 4.29
N GLU A 125 -2.93 16.09 3.75
CA GLU A 125 -3.03 17.51 3.37
C GLU A 125 -3.99 17.72 2.18
N SER A 126 -4.13 16.75 1.31
CA SER A 126 -5.01 16.86 0.14
C SER A 126 -6.49 16.67 0.46
N GLU A 127 -6.84 16.16 1.66
CA GLU A 127 -8.22 16.03 2.14
C GLU A 127 -8.70 17.24 2.95
N ALA A 128 -7.79 18.08 3.37
CA ALA A 128 -8.09 19.30 4.09
C ALA A 128 -8.39 20.47 3.15
#